data_ae1d4c64a124697ffdb42da6e47956d6
#
_entry.id   ae1d4c64a124697ffdb42da6e47956d6
#
_cell.length_a   1.000
_cell.length_b   1.000
_cell.length_c   1.000
_cell.angle_alpha   90.00
_cell.angle_beta   90.00
_cell.angle_gamma   90.00
#
_symmetry.space_group_name_H-M   'P 1'
#
loop_
_entity.id
_entity.type
_entity.pdbx_description
1 polymer ?
#
loop_
_entity_poly.entity_id
_entity_poly.type
_entity_poly.pdbx_seq_one_letter_code
_entity_poly.pdbx_strand_id
1 'polypeptide(L)'
;MSASATTEVATGQAAPPGKADAFVVSCIDPRLTDDVTFLMTALGRTDRYSEMRIAGAALAAVDDRNPAWGEALWQNLAASRQLHGVRKVVFVNHRDCGAMHLWAGRRLSDDPADELRQHQAVLERAASAVRARHPDMTVEIKLMELDGSARMLPCTSCQPAGHATGLRAEAVAPPHAGAEGFGELVRLRTGLGPLDPEEERALLSEGVTRHGLTARGARAVLDGIASERGGVTTGARERDVAIFLRSRADRQGRVARGDAERAAGLYRALTGPGLGARAAGQRVVALMEAEGLSPKPEGLLRSTAWHRQMAKPA
;
A
#
# COMPACT_ATOMS: atom_id res chain seq x y z
N MET A 1 -42.68 -45.39 -0.52
CA MET A 1 -41.37 -45.19 0.16
C MET A 1 -40.77 -43.90 -0.44
N SER A 2 -41.02 -42.79 0.21
CA SER A 2 -40.55 -41.45 -0.26
C SER A 2 -39.24 -41.16 0.44
N ALA A 3 -38.19 -40.95 -0.33
CA ALA A 3 -36.89 -40.46 0.21
C ALA A 3 -36.89 -38.93 0.22
N SER A 4 -36.89 -38.35 1.40
CA SER A 4 -36.71 -36.91 1.59
C SER A 4 -35.24 -36.56 1.38
N ALA A 5 -34.95 -35.74 0.38
CA ALA A 5 -33.64 -35.13 0.19
C ALA A 5 -33.54 -33.93 1.12
N THR A 6 -32.70 -34.04 2.13
CA THR A 6 -32.30 -32.93 2.99
C THR A 6 -31.27 -32.09 2.25
N THR A 7 -31.64 -30.88 1.87
CA THR A 7 -30.73 -29.88 1.31
C THR A 7 -29.93 -29.29 2.47
N GLU A 8 -28.67 -29.66 2.59
CA GLU A 8 -27.71 -28.98 3.47
C GLU A 8 -27.42 -27.57 2.92
N VAL A 9 -27.92 -26.58 3.62
CA VAL A 9 -27.52 -25.17 3.42
C VAL A 9 -26.10 -25.01 3.98
N ALA A 10 -25.13 -24.96 3.08
CA ALA A 10 -23.76 -24.63 3.46
C ALA A 10 -23.72 -23.22 4.05
N THR A 11 -23.63 -23.13 5.37
CA THR A 11 -23.32 -21.88 6.09
C THR A 11 -21.90 -21.47 5.71
N GLY A 12 -21.78 -20.47 4.82
CA GLY A 12 -20.52 -19.92 4.39
C GLY A 12 -19.81 -19.21 5.56
N GLN A 13 -19.02 -19.94 6.31
CA GLN A 13 -18.06 -19.34 7.24
C GLN A 13 -17.03 -18.55 6.41
N ALA A 14 -16.93 -17.25 6.67
CA ALA A 14 -15.86 -16.44 6.11
C ALA A 14 -14.51 -17.06 6.49
N ALA A 15 -13.66 -17.31 5.48
CA ALA A 15 -12.32 -17.83 5.74
C ALA A 15 -11.55 -16.87 6.68
N PRO A 16 -10.71 -17.40 7.58
CA PRO A 16 -9.93 -16.56 8.49
C PRO A 16 -9.07 -15.57 7.68
N PRO A 17 -8.84 -14.34 8.20
CA PRO A 17 -8.05 -13.34 7.51
C PRO A 17 -6.65 -13.87 7.21
N GLY A 18 -6.22 -13.77 5.96
CA GLY A 18 -4.88 -14.17 5.53
C GLY A 18 -3.79 -13.28 6.15
N LYS A 19 -2.56 -13.76 6.10
CA LYS A 19 -1.38 -12.99 6.54
C LYS A 19 -1.10 -11.80 5.62
N ALA A 20 -1.56 -11.85 4.36
CA ALA A 20 -1.45 -10.78 3.40
C ALA A 20 -2.79 -10.52 2.71
N ASP A 21 -3.05 -9.24 2.39
CA ASP A 21 -4.29 -8.78 1.76
C ASP A 21 -4.24 -8.89 0.23
N ALA A 22 -3.04 -8.87 -0.34
CA ALA A 22 -2.86 -8.90 -1.79
C ALA A 22 -1.54 -9.53 -2.22
N PHE A 23 -1.52 -10.03 -3.45
CA PHE A 23 -0.32 -10.30 -4.24
C PHE A 23 -0.19 -9.18 -5.27
N VAL A 24 0.85 -8.36 -5.12
CA VAL A 24 1.12 -7.19 -5.96
C VAL A 24 2.10 -7.58 -7.06
N VAL A 25 1.78 -7.22 -8.30
CA VAL A 25 2.65 -7.41 -9.46
C VAL A 25 2.94 -6.05 -10.06
N SER A 26 4.20 -5.62 -10.02
CA SER A 26 4.65 -4.31 -10.50
C SER A 26 5.83 -4.44 -11.45
N CYS A 27 6.17 -3.33 -12.14
CA CYS A 27 7.31 -3.31 -13.06
C CYS A 27 8.64 -3.23 -12.29
N ILE A 28 9.71 -3.71 -12.95
CA ILE A 28 11.10 -3.55 -12.46
C ILE A 28 11.65 -2.13 -12.65
N ASP A 29 10.89 -1.21 -13.24
CA ASP A 29 11.35 0.15 -13.54
C ASP A 29 11.80 0.85 -12.23
N PRO A 30 13.08 1.30 -12.15
CA PRO A 30 13.61 1.88 -10.92
C PRO A 30 12.97 3.22 -10.55
N ARG A 31 12.36 3.93 -11.53
CA ARG A 31 11.71 5.23 -11.30
C ARG A 31 10.53 5.14 -10.34
N LEU A 32 9.89 3.96 -10.24
CA LEU A 32 8.62 3.78 -9.54
C LEU A 32 8.70 2.77 -8.38
N THR A 33 9.92 2.40 -7.98
CA THR A 33 10.11 1.41 -6.90
C THR A 33 9.51 1.89 -5.59
N ASP A 34 9.82 3.12 -5.19
CA ASP A 34 9.32 3.70 -3.96
C ASP A 34 7.83 4.04 -4.06
N ASP A 35 7.36 4.49 -5.24
CA ASP A 35 5.97 4.87 -5.45
C ASP A 35 5.01 3.69 -5.31
N VAL A 36 5.40 2.49 -5.77
CA VAL A 36 4.60 1.26 -5.54
C VAL A 36 4.52 0.95 -4.04
N THR A 37 5.62 1.08 -3.31
CA THR A 37 5.65 0.90 -1.86
C THR A 37 4.77 1.93 -1.15
N PHE A 38 4.84 3.21 -1.55
CA PHE A 38 3.99 4.27 -1.02
C PHE A 38 2.51 4.04 -1.34
N LEU A 39 2.19 3.56 -2.55
CA LEU A 39 0.83 3.17 -2.91
C LEU A 39 0.30 2.07 -1.98
N MET A 40 1.08 1.02 -1.71
CA MET A 40 0.64 -0.05 -0.82
C MET A 40 0.49 0.43 0.62
N THR A 41 1.35 1.31 1.09
CA THR A 41 1.23 1.96 2.40
C THR A 41 -0.04 2.81 2.50
N ALA A 42 -0.33 3.63 1.48
CA ALA A 42 -1.53 4.45 1.42
C ALA A 42 -2.82 3.60 1.41
N LEU A 43 -2.77 2.43 0.78
CA LEU A 43 -3.87 1.44 0.80
C LEU A 43 -3.97 0.66 2.11
N GLY A 44 -3.18 1.00 3.14
CA GLY A 44 -3.18 0.33 4.44
C GLY A 44 -2.60 -1.09 4.41
N ARG A 45 -1.77 -1.40 3.43
CA ARG A 45 -1.20 -2.75 3.20
C ARG A 45 0.27 -2.88 3.61
N THR A 46 0.79 -1.96 4.42
CA THR A 46 2.17 -2.09 4.96
C THR A 46 2.32 -3.45 5.65
N ASP A 47 3.36 -4.22 5.26
CA ASP A 47 3.64 -5.57 5.76
C ASP A 47 2.50 -6.60 5.53
N ARG A 48 1.54 -6.27 4.66
CA ARG A 48 0.36 -7.08 4.38
C ARG A 48 0.15 -7.39 2.90
N TYR A 49 1.22 -7.41 2.12
CA TYR A 49 1.19 -7.86 0.73
C TYR A 49 2.43 -8.67 0.38
N SER A 50 2.26 -9.63 -0.53
CA SER A 50 3.38 -10.26 -1.22
C SER A 50 3.64 -9.49 -2.51
N GLU A 51 4.88 -9.33 -2.92
CA GLU A 51 5.22 -8.59 -4.13
C GLU A 51 6.04 -9.42 -5.10
N MET A 52 5.75 -9.24 -6.39
CA MET A 52 6.58 -9.69 -7.50
C MET A 52 6.85 -8.52 -8.43
N ARG A 53 8.13 -8.23 -8.71
CA ARG A 53 8.54 -7.25 -9.69
C ARG A 53 9.05 -7.95 -10.94
N ILE A 54 8.47 -7.60 -12.10
CA ILE A 54 8.81 -8.20 -13.39
C ILE A 54 8.60 -7.17 -14.49
N ALA A 55 9.40 -7.23 -15.56
CA ALA A 55 9.33 -6.27 -16.64
C ALA A 55 7.91 -6.21 -17.25
N GLY A 56 7.31 -5.01 -17.27
CA GLY A 56 5.96 -4.77 -17.78
C GLY A 56 4.85 -5.31 -16.90
N ALA A 57 5.15 -5.74 -15.66
CA ALA A 57 4.17 -6.20 -14.67
C ALA A 57 3.13 -7.19 -15.24
N ALA A 58 1.96 -6.71 -15.67
CA ALA A 58 0.88 -7.54 -16.21
C ALA A 58 1.25 -8.31 -17.49
N LEU A 59 2.30 -7.91 -18.21
CA LEU A 59 2.79 -8.68 -19.37
C LEU A 59 3.18 -10.11 -18.98
N ALA A 60 3.66 -10.33 -17.77
CA ALA A 60 4.00 -11.67 -17.30
C ALA A 60 2.84 -12.67 -17.39
N ALA A 61 1.61 -12.18 -17.30
CA ALA A 61 0.42 -13.03 -17.38
C ALA A 61 -0.05 -13.33 -18.81
N VAL A 62 0.45 -12.58 -19.82
CA VAL A 62 -0.17 -12.54 -21.16
C VAL A 62 0.80 -12.52 -22.33
N ASP A 63 2.11 -12.41 -22.10
CA ASP A 63 3.12 -12.39 -23.15
C ASP A 63 3.66 -13.81 -23.42
N ASP A 64 3.11 -14.47 -24.42
CA ASP A 64 3.50 -15.83 -24.82
C ASP A 64 4.94 -15.93 -25.35
N ARG A 65 5.59 -14.82 -25.68
CA ARG A 65 6.99 -14.78 -26.09
C ARG A 65 7.98 -15.01 -24.95
N ASN A 66 7.48 -14.80 -23.70
CA ASN A 66 8.26 -14.98 -22.48
C ASN A 66 7.55 -15.94 -21.51
N PRO A 67 7.39 -17.23 -21.85
CA PRO A 67 6.59 -18.18 -21.07
C PRO A 67 7.14 -18.37 -19.65
N ALA A 68 8.45 -18.23 -19.45
CA ALA A 68 9.07 -18.31 -18.11
C ALA A 68 8.59 -17.21 -17.16
N TRP A 69 8.21 -16.04 -17.67
CA TRP A 69 7.63 -14.96 -16.85
C TRP A 69 6.25 -15.36 -16.32
N GLY A 70 5.43 -15.97 -17.17
CA GLY A 70 4.13 -16.50 -16.76
C GLY A 70 4.28 -17.62 -15.73
N GLU A 71 5.19 -18.56 -15.97
CA GLU A 71 5.44 -19.65 -15.02
C GLU A 71 5.86 -19.11 -13.64
N ALA A 72 6.82 -18.18 -13.59
CA ALA A 72 7.26 -17.56 -12.36
C ALA A 72 6.09 -16.83 -11.65
N LEU A 73 5.27 -16.08 -12.39
CA LEU A 73 4.10 -15.40 -11.84
C LEU A 73 3.13 -16.38 -11.18
N TRP A 74 2.76 -17.45 -11.87
CA TRP A 74 1.77 -18.39 -11.37
C TRP A 74 2.27 -19.21 -10.18
N GLN A 75 3.56 -19.59 -10.17
CA GLN A 75 4.18 -20.28 -9.04
C GLN A 75 4.24 -19.38 -7.80
N ASN A 76 4.64 -18.12 -7.94
CA ASN A 76 4.69 -17.17 -6.82
C ASN A 76 3.28 -16.84 -6.30
N LEU A 77 2.30 -16.68 -7.18
CA LEU A 77 0.90 -16.48 -6.77
C LEU A 77 0.37 -17.70 -6.00
N ALA A 78 0.63 -18.91 -6.47
CA ALA A 78 0.24 -20.13 -5.78
C ALA A 78 0.89 -20.23 -4.39
N ALA A 79 2.19 -19.94 -4.29
CA ALA A 79 2.90 -19.90 -3.01
C ALA A 79 2.32 -18.84 -2.06
N SER A 80 2.05 -17.65 -2.56
CA SER A 80 1.44 -16.57 -1.75
C SER A 80 0.04 -16.94 -1.25
N ARG A 81 -0.76 -17.60 -2.08
CA ARG A 81 -2.07 -18.13 -1.67
C ARG A 81 -1.93 -19.17 -0.55
N GLN A 82 -1.00 -20.10 -0.70
CA GLN A 82 -0.80 -21.19 0.26
C GLN A 82 -0.22 -20.69 1.59
N LEU A 83 0.80 -19.84 1.54
CA LEU A 83 1.56 -19.42 2.72
C LEU A 83 0.92 -18.24 3.46
N HIS A 84 0.28 -17.32 2.71
CA HIS A 84 -0.20 -16.05 3.23
C HIS A 84 -1.72 -15.88 3.12
N GLY A 85 -2.42 -16.82 2.50
CA GLY A 85 -3.89 -16.79 2.39
C GLY A 85 -4.42 -15.70 1.44
N VAL A 86 -3.60 -15.26 0.48
CA VAL A 86 -3.95 -14.18 -0.45
C VAL A 86 -5.15 -14.55 -1.31
N ARG A 87 -6.11 -13.60 -1.43
CA ARG A 87 -7.32 -13.72 -2.24
C ARG A 87 -7.49 -12.62 -3.29
N LYS A 88 -6.50 -11.74 -3.40
CA LYS A 88 -6.50 -10.59 -4.30
C LYS A 88 -5.19 -10.48 -5.04
N VAL A 89 -5.24 -10.18 -6.35
CA VAL A 89 -4.08 -9.76 -7.14
C VAL A 89 -4.22 -8.29 -7.47
N VAL A 90 -3.13 -7.53 -7.36
CA VAL A 90 -3.06 -6.12 -7.78
C VAL A 90 -2.00 -6.00 -8.85
N PHE A 91 -2.40 -5.72 -10.08
CA PHE A 91 -1.46 -5.36 -11.14
C PHE A 91 -1.27 -3.85 -11.17
N VAL A 92 -0.02 -3.41 -11.12
CA VAL A 92 0.39 -2.01 -11.23
C VAL A 92 1.29 -1.85 -12.46
N ASN A 93 0.69 -1.50 -13.59
CA ASN A 93 1.42 -1.05 -14.78
C ASN A 93 1.73 0.45 -14.64
N HIS A 94 2.63 0.97 -15.45
CA HIS A 94 2.98 2.40 -15.42
C HIS A 94 3.18 2.97 -16.84
N ARG A 95 3.06 4.30 -16.95
CA ARG A 95 3.32 5.04 -18.18
C ARG A 95 4.78 4.96 -18.58
N ASP A 96 5.05 5.12 -19.87
CA ASP A 96 6.38 5.10 -20.47
C ASP A 96 7.17 3.84 -20.08
N CYS A 97 6.47 2.69 -20.08
CA CYS A 97 7.05 1.41 -19.72
C CYS A 97 7.88 0.82 -20.86
N GLY A 98 9.20 0.71 -20.66
CA GLY A 98 10.11 0.16 -21.66
C GLY A 98 9.74 -1.27 -22.10
N ALA A 99 9.28 -2.12 -21.19
CA ALA A 99 8.84 -3.47 -21.52
C ALA A 99 7.56 -3.48 -22.38
N MET A 100 6.63 -2.55 -22.15
CA MET A 100 5.45 -2.37 -22.98
C MET A 100 5.81 -1.87 -24.38
N HIS A 101 6.81 -0.97 -24.50
CA HIS A 101 7.33 -0.52 -25.80
C HIS A 101 7.93 -1.68 -26.60
N LEU A 102 8.76 -2.50 -25.95
CA LEU A 102 9.34 -3.69 -26.58
C LEU A 102 8.26 -4.71 -26.99
N TRP A 103 7.26 -4.90 -26.15
CA TRP A 103 6.14 -5.78 -26.44
C TRP A 103 5.32 -5.30 -27.64
N ALA A 104 5.05 -4.00 -27.71
CA ALA A 104 4.28 -3.38 -28.79
C ALA A 104 5.10 -3.22 -30.09
N GLY A 105 6.43 -3.39 -30.05
CA GLY A 105 7.32 -3.13 -31.18
C GLY A 105 7.45 -1.66 -31.56
N ARG A 106 7.02 -0.75 -30.70
CA ARG A 106 7.05 0.71 -30.89
C ARG A 106 6.99 1.45 -29.58
N ARG A 107 7.38 2.73 -29.58
CA ARG A 107 7.27 3.59 -28.40
C ARG A 107 5.80 4.00 -28.22
N LEU A 108 5.18 3.51 -27.14
CA LEU A 108 3.76 3.81 -26.84
C LEU A 108 3.56 5.22 -26.28
N SER A 109 4.54 5.75 -25.55
CA SER A 109 4.46 7.09 -24.94
C SER A 109 4.42 8.23 -25.94
N ASP A 110 4.65 7.98 -27.24
CA ASP A 110 4.48 8.97 -28.29
C ASP A 110 2.98 9.31 -28.55
N ASP A 111 2.05 8.42 -28.18
CA ASP A 111 0.62 8.65 -28.18
C ASP A 111 0.03 8.23 -26.81
N PRO A 112 -0.17 9.17 -25.88
CA PRO A 112 -0.68 8.86 -24.54
C PRO A 112 -2.05 8.19 -24.52
N ALA A 113 -2.90 8.43 -25.53
CA ALA A 113 -4.22 7.82 -25.62
C ALA A 113 -4.11 6.35 -26.07
N ASP A 114 -3.24 6.08 -27.03
CA ASP A 114 -2.97 4.71 -27.44
C ASP A 114 -2.24 3.91 -26.37
N GLU A 115 -1.26 4.54 -25.71
CA GLU A 115 -0.58 3.91 -24.58
C GLU A 115 -1.56 3.48 -23.49
N LEU A 116 -2.53 4.33 -23.14
CA LEU A 116 -3.59 3.99 -22.19
C LEU A 116 -4.41 2.78 -22.67
N ARG A 117 -4.80 2.74 -23.95
CA ARG A 117 -5.54 1.60 -24.50
C ARG A 117 -4.75 0.29 -24.44
N GLN A 118 -3.45 0.34 -24.75
CA GLN A 118 -2.58 -0.84 -24.70
C GLN A 118 -2.41 -1.37 -23.27
N HIS A 119 -2.19 -0.46 -22.30
CA HIS A 119 -2.15 -0.84 -20.88
C HIS A 119 -3.47 -1.43 -20.41
N GLN A 120 -4.59 -0.81 -20.77
CA GLN A 120 -5.93 -1.31 -20.43
C GLN A 120 -6.13 -2.75 -20.96
N ALA A 121 -5.84 -2.97 -22.23
CA ALA A 121 -6.01 -4.29 -22.87
C ALA A 121 -5.13 -5.37 -22.21
N VAL A 122 -3.87 -5.06 -21.91
CA VAL A 122 -2.95 -6.00 -21.25
C VAL A 122 -3.44 -6.31 -19.83
N LEU A 123 -3.83 -5.30 -19.08
CA LEU A 123 -4.30 -5.44 -17.70
C LEU A 123 -5.60 -6.24 -17.61
N GLU A 124 -6.56 -6.03 -18.52
CA GLU A 124 -7.81 -6.80 -18.58
C GLU A 124 -7.55 -8.27 -18.96
N ARG A 125 -6.64 -8.53 -19.90
CA ARG A 125 -6.23 -9.89 -20.24
C ARG A 125 -5.56 -10.59 -19.06
N ALA A 126 -4.70 -9.87 -18.31
CA ALA A 126 -4.07 -10.40 -17.10
C ALA A 126 -5.10 -10.72 -16.00
N ALA A 127 -6.08 -9.84 -15.80
CA ALA A 127 -7.19 -10.09 -14.88
C ALA A 127 -7.99 -11.33 -15.29
N SER A 128 -8.31 -11.46 -16.57
CA SER A 128 -9.00 -12.65 -17.11
C SER A 128 -8.17 -13.93 -16.90
N ALA A 129 -6.85 -13.88 -17.10
CA ALA A 129 -5.94 -15.02 -16.89
C ALA A 129 -5.88 -15.45 -15.41
N VAL A 130 -5.88 -14.50 -14.47
CA VAL A 130 -5.99 -14.79 -13.03
C VAL A 130 -7.34 -15.45 -12.73
N ARG A 131 -8.43 -14.90 -13.23
CA ARG A 131 -9.79 -15.40 -12.99
C ARG A 131 -10.02 -16.80 -13.57
N ALA A 132 -9.45 -17.09 -14.73
CA ALA A 132 -9.52 -18.42 -15.33
C ALA A 132 -8.83 -19.49 -14.47
N ARG A 133 -7.70 -19.14 -13.81
CA ARG A 133 -6.97 -20.06 -12.94
C ARG A 133 -7.48 -20.09 -11.50
N HIS A 134 -7.99 -18.98 -11.03
CA HIS A 134 -8.40 -18.75 -9.64
C HIS A 134 -9.75 -18.01 -9.60
N PRO A 135 -10.87 -18.71 -9.84
CA PRO A 135 -12.21 -18.09 -9.92
C PRO A 135 -12.67 -17.39 -8.64
N ASP A 136 -12.06 -17.74 -7.49
CA ASP A 136 -12.34 -17.20 -6.17
C ASP A 136 -11.56 -15.90 -5.86
N MET A 137 -10.59 -15.53 -6.69
CA MET A 137 -9.78 -14.33 -6.47
C MET A 137 -10.42 -13.08 -7.08
N THR A 138 -10.19 -11.95 -6.42
CA THR A 138 -10.44 -10.62 -6.98
C THR A 138 -9.17 -10.06 -7.62
N VAL A 139 -9.33 -9.16 -8.59
CA VAL A 139 -8.22 -8.50 -9.25
C VAL A 139 -8.44 -6.98 -9.19
N GLU A 140 -7.40 -6.23 -8.89
CA GLU A 140 -7.34 -4.78 -9.07
C GLU A 140 -6.34 -4.48 -10.18
N ILE A 141 -6.71 -3.62 -11.13
CA ILE A 141 -5.81 -3.17 -12.18
C ILE A 141 -5.59 -1.67 -12.07
N LYS A 142 -4.32 -1.27 -12.03
CA LYS A 142 -3.91 0.12 -11.81
C LYS A 142 -2.90 0.54 -12.86
N LEU A 143 -2.99 1.81 -13.27
CA LEU A 143 -1.97 2.48 -14.08
C LEU A 143 -1.38 3.61 -13.26
N MET A 144 -0.05 3.59 -13.11
CA MET A 144 0.72 4.58 -12.38
C MET A 144 1.36 5.56 -13.38
N GLU A 145 1.24 6.84 -13.10
CA GLU A 145 1.95 7.90 -13.80
C GLU A 145 3.40 8.00 -13.31
N LEU A 146 4.29 8.68 -14.03
CA LEU A 146 5.69 8.83 -13.63
C LEU A 146 5.90 9.74 -12.41
N ASP A 147 4.89 10.47 -12.00
CA ASP A 147 4.87 11.24 -10.75
C ASP A 147 4.42 10.41 -9.53
N GLY A 148 4.19 9.11 -9.72
CA GLY A 148 3.74 8.18 -8.67
C GLY A 148 2.23 8.20 -8.41
N SER A 149 1.45 9.08 -9.08
CA SER A 149 -0.02 8.99 -9.01
C SER A 149 -0.51 7.69 -9.64
N ALA A 150 -1.52 7.08 -9.05
CA ALA A 150 -2.05 5.82 -9.54
C ALA A 150 -3.57 5.89 -9.65
N ARG A 151 -4.10 5.43 -10.79
CA ARG A 151 -5.54 5.32 -11.00
C ARG A 151 -5.96 3.86 -11.17
N MET A 152 -7.13 3.54 -10.67
CA MET A 152 -7.78 2.27 -10.98
C MET A 152 -8.38 2.36 -12.38
N LEU A 153 -8.14 1.33 -13.19
CA LEU A 153 -8.76 1.24 -14.51
C LEU A 153 -10.06 0.44 -14.45
N PRO A 154 -11.05 0.74 -15.32
CA PRO A 154 -12.24 -0.07 -15.46
C PRO A 154 -11.89 -1.53 -15.79
N CYS A 155 -12.61 -2.50 -15.23
CA CYS A 155 -12.29 -3.90 -15.45
C CYS A 155 -13.54 -4.77 -15.32
N THR A 156 -13.91 -5.43 -16.40
CA THR A 156 -15.06 -6.35 -16.43
C THR A 156 -14.75 -7.71 -15.83
N SER A 157 -13.49 -8.16 -15.93
CA SER A 157 -13.04 -9.48 -15.48
C SER A 157 -12.49 -9.49 -14.05
N CYS A 158 -12.52 -8.37 -13.32
CA CYS A 158 -11.84 -8.23 -12.04
C CYS A 158 -12.59 -8.82 -10.84
N GLN A 159 -13.89 -9.02 -10.95
CA GLN A 159 -14.73 -9.54 -9.86
C GLN A 159 -15.20 -10.97 -10.15
N PRO A 160 -15.44 -11.79 -9.12
CA PRO A 160 -16.10 -13.08 -9.27
C PRO A 160 -17.47 -12.97 -9.97
N ALA A 161 -17.80 -13.95 -10.81
CA ALA A 161 -19.12 -14.03 -11.42
C ALA A 161 -20.20 -14.01 -10.32
N GLY A 162 -21.18 -13.11 -10.43
CA GLY A 162 -22.23 -12.90 -9.43
C GLY A 162 -22.04 -11.70 -8.50
N HIS A 163 -20.93 -11.02 -8.54
CA HIS A 163 -20.69 -9.77 -7.79
C HIS A 163 -20.64 -8.57 -8.74
N ALA A 164 -21.64 -8.41 -9.57
CA ALA A 164 -21.81 -7.19 -10.36
C ALA A 164 -22.31 -6.06 -9.43
N THR A 165 -21.45 -5.57 -8.55
CA THR A 165 -21.65 -4.23 -8.02
C THR A 165 -21.29 -3.26 -9.13
N GLY A 166 -22.29 -2.56 -9.63
CA GLY A 166 -22.16 -1.56 -10.67
C GLY A 166 -21.24 -0.43 -10.22
N LEU A 167 -19.95 -0.65 -10.38
CA LEU A 167 -18.98 0.45 -10.40
C LEU A 167 -19.20 1.16 -11.74
N ARG A 168 -20.03 2.21 -11.70
CA ARG A 168 -20.01 3.22 -12.76
C ARG A 168 -18.56 3.61 -12.95
N ALA A 169 -18.07 3.59 -14.20
CA ALA A 169 -16.86 4.25 -14.58
C ALA A 169 -17.04 5.74 -14.20
N GLU A 170 -16.54 6.14 -13.02
CA GLU A 170 -16.45 7.55 -12.68
C GLU A 170 -15.46 8.16 -13.65
N ALA A 171 -15.92 9.16 -14.36
CA ALA A 171 -15.10 9.94 -15.28
C ALA A 171 -13.84 10.40 -14.52
N VAL A 172 -12.66 10.08 -15.07
CA VAL A 172 -11.37 10.51 -14.53
C VAL A 172 -11.35 12.03 -14.52
N ALA A 173 -11.46 12.62 -13.32
CA ALA A 173 -11.29 14.05 -13.14
C ALA A 173 -9.87 14.46 -13.54
N PRO A 174 -9.66 15.64 -14.13
CA PRO A 174 -8.31 16.13 -14.46
C PRO A 174 -7.43 16.20 -13.19
N PRO A 175 -6.11 16.00 -13.30
CA PRO A 175 -5.20 15.83 -12.15
C PRO A 175 -5.22 16.96 -11.11
N HIS A 176 -5.62 18.18 -11.49
CA HIS A 176 -5.77 19.30 -10.55
C HIS A 176 -7.08 19.26 -9.75
N ALA A 177 -8.14 18.67 -10.30
CA ALA A 177 -9.39 18.43 -9.56
C ALA A 177 -9.22 17.37 -8.46
N GLY A 178 -8.24 16.46 -8.60
CA GLY A 178 -7.95 15.44 -7.60
C GLY A 178 -7.49 16.01 -6.27
N ALA A 179 -6.54 16.95 -6.28
CA ALA A 179 -5.99 17.54 -5.05
C ALA A 179 -7.01 18.46 -4.34
N GLU A 180 -7.77 19.24 -5.09
CA GLU A 180 -8.83 20.10 -4.54
C GLU A 180 -9.98 19.27 -3.96
N GLY A 181 -10.52 18.32 -4.71
CA GLY A 181 -11.59 17.44 -4.24
C GLY A 181 -11.17 16.59 -3.05
N PHE A 182 -9.92 16.10 -3.03
CA PHE A 182 -9.37 15.42 -1.86
C PHE A 182 -9.23 16.38 -0.67
N GLY A 183 -8.81 17.61 -0.90
CA GLY A 183 -8.74 18.66 0.14
C GLY A 183 -10.10 18.96 0.76
N GLU A 184 -11.16 19.02 -0.02
CA GLU A 184 -12.53 19.20 0.48
C GLU A 184 -12.97 18.01 1.36
N LEU A 185 -12.70 16.78 0.91
CA LEU A 185 -12.97 15.57 1.69
C LEU A 185 -12.24 15.59 3.03
N VAL A 186 -10.94 15.92 3.02
CA VAL A 186 -10.14 16.04 4.24
C VAL A 186 -10.69 17.13 5.16
N ARG A 187 -11.08 18.30 4.63
CA ARG A 187 -11.71 19.37 5.44
C ARG A 187 -13.01 18.93 6.09
N LEU A 188 -13.84 18.18 5.36
CA LEU A 188 -15.08 17.63 5.89
C LEU A 188 -14.80 16.66 7.04
N ARG A 189 -13.90 15.73 6.86
CA ARG A 189 -13.56 14.71 7.85
C ARG A 189 -12.88 15.30 9.09
N THR A 190 -11.92 16.19 8.90
CA THR A 190 -11.24 16.88 10.02
C THR A 190 -12.16 17.87 10.73
N GLY A 191 -13.26 18.31 10.10
CA GLY A 191 -14.31 19.12 10.72
C GLY A 191 -15.13 18.39 11.77
N LEU A 192 -15.13 17.05 11.74
CA LEU A 192 -15.86 16.20 12.70
C LEU A 192 -15.01 15.86 13.94
N GLY A 193 -13.73 16.20 13.95
CA GLY A 193 -12.82 15.95 15.06
C GLY A 193 -11.41 15.53 14.59
N PRO A 194 -10.51 15.22 15.53
CA PRO A 194 -9.20 14.71 15.21
C PRO A 194 -9.31 13.32 14.57
N LEU A 195 -8.54 13.08 13.51
CA LEU A 195 -8.47 11.79 12.82
C LEU A 195 -7.72 10.77 13.68
N ASP A 196 -8.29 9.59 13.81
CA ASP A 196 -7.56 8.46 14.33
C ASP A 196 -6.63 7.84 13.24
N PRO A 197 -5.69 6.96 13.60
CA PRO A 197 -4.75 6.38 12.63
C PRO A 197 -5.42 5.52 11.54
N GLU A 198 -6.59 4.96 11.77
CA GLU A 198 -7.33 4.15 10.80
C GLU A 198 -8.06 5.06 9.80
N GLU A 199 -8.72 6.10 10.28
CA GLU A 199 -9.33 7.14 9.45
C GLU A 199 -8.29 7.86 8.58
N GLU A 200 -7.12 8.17 9.13
CA GLU A 200 -6.02 8.77 8.39
C GLU A 200 -5.56 7.86 7.23
N ARG A 201 -5.40 6.56 7.49
CA ARG A 201 -5.06 5.58 6.45
C ARG A 201 -6.15 5.45 5.38
N ALA A 202 -7.41 5.45 5.79
CA ALA A 202 -8.54 5.39 4.89
C ALA A 202 -8.58 6.61 3.95
N LEU A 203 -8.38 7.81 4.49
CA LEU A 203 -8.29 9.04 3.70
C LEU A 203 -7.11 9.02 2.72
N LEU A 204 -5.92 8.60 3.15
CA LEU A 204 -4.78 8.47 2.27
C LEU A 204 -5.02 7.48 1.14
N SER A 205 -5.66 6.34 1.45
CA SER A 205 -6.06 5.36 0.45
C SER A 205 -7.03 5.97 -0.57
N GLU A 206 -8.00 6.75 -0.12
CA GLU A 206 -8.98 7.44 -0.97
C GLU A 206 -8.31 8.49 -1.85
N GLY A 207 -7.39 9.29 -1.30
CA GLY A 207 -6.60 10.27 -2.05
C GLY A 207 -5.83 9.63 -3.21
N VAL A 208 -5.25 8.45 -2.97
CA VAL A 208 -4.50 7.74 -4.02
C VAL A 208 -5.44 7.06 -5.03
N THR A 209 -6.48 6.36 -4.56
CA THR A 209 -7.28 5.49 -5.44
C THR A 209 -8.40 6.19 -6.17
N ARG A 210 -9.00 7.23 -5.58
CA ARG A 210 -10.13 7.98 -6.17
C ARG A 210 -9.73 9.33 -6.72
N HIS A 211 -8.77 10.00 -6.06
CA HIS A 211 -8.34 11.34 -6.48
C HIS A 211 -7.06 11.33 -7.31
N GLY A 212 -6.44 10.16 -7.55
CA GLY A 212 -5.27 10.00 -8.41
C GLY A 212 -4.00 10.67 -7.89
N LEU A 213 -3.92 10.92 -6.58
CA LEU A 213 -2.73 11.52 -5.96
C LEU A 213 -1.64 10.47 -5.72
N THR A 214 -0.38 10.90 -5.67
CA THR A 214 0.67 10.09 -5.04
C THR A 214 0.36 9.93 -3.55
N ALA A 215 0.86 8.88 -2.91
CA ALA A 215 0.74 8.75 -1.46
C ALA A 215 1.38 9.94 -0.72
N ARG A 216 2.50 10.45 -1.26
CA ARG A 216 3.17 11.66 -0.75
C ARG A 216 2.30 12.91 -0.94
N GLY A 217 1.67 13.07 -2.12
CA GLY A 217 0.76 14.18 -2.43
C GLY A 217 -0.48 14.16 -1.53
N ALA A 218 -1.13 13.00 -1.38
CA ALA A 218 -2.27 12.83 -0.48
C ALA A 218 -1.89 13.18 0.97
N ARG A 219 -0.73 12.73 1.43
CA ARG A 219 -0.22 13.05 2.77
C ARG A 219 0.06 14.54 2.93
N ALA A 220 0.66 15.21 1.94
CA ALA A 220 0.93 16.63 2.00
C ALA A 220 -0.36 17.46 2.12
N VAL A 221 -1.41 17.10 1.37
CA VAL A 221 -2.73 17.74 1.46
C VAL A 221 -3.36 17.51 2.84
N LEU A 222 -3.31 16.28 3.34
CA LEU A 222 -3.87 15.91 4.64
C LEU A 222 -3.14 16.62 5.79
N ASP A 223 -1.79 16.60 5.79
CA ASP A 223 -0.96 17.27 6.79
C ASP A 223 -1.21 18.79 6.78
N GLY A 224 -1.30 19.42 5.60
CA GLY A 224 -1.57 20.86 5.44
C GLY A 224 -2.91 21.24 6.07
N ILE A 225 -3.99 20.56 5.70
CA ILE A 225 -5.34 20.86 6.21
C ILE A 225 -5.47 20.54 7.70
N ALA A 226 -4.87 19.44 8.16
CA ALA A 226 -4.87 19.12 9.59
C ALA A 226 -4.15 20.21 10.39
N SER A 227 -3.01 20.70 9.90
CA SER A 227 -2.23 21.78 10.52
C SER A 227 -3.00 23.11 10.57
N GLU A 228 -3.71 23.49 9.50
CA GLU A 228 -4.57 24.69 9.45
C GLU A 228 -5.62 24.69 10.58
N ARG A 229 -6.04 23.51 11.02
CA ARG A 229 -7.05 23.31 12.10
C ARG A 229 -6.46 23.00 13.47
N GLY A 230 -5.14 23.13 13.63
CA GLY A 230 -4.44 22.82 14.88
C GLY A 230 -4.35 21.33 15.18
N GLY A 231 -4.65 20.46 14.21
CA GLY A 231 -4.51 19.00 14.32
C GLY A 231 -3.11 18.53 13.94
N VAL A 232 -2.71 17.37 14.43
CA VAL A 232 -1.43 16.74 14.12
C VAL A 232 -1.65 15.33 13.56
N THR A 233 -1.23 15.10 12.32
CA THR A 233 -1.31 13.78 11.68
C THR A 233 -0.26 12.82 12.24
N THR A 234 -0.45 11.51 12.02
CA THR A 234 0.56 10.48 12.39
C THR A 234 1.91 10.77 11.75
N GLY A 235 1.93 11.15 10.47
CA GLY A 235 3.18 11.47 9.79
C GLY A 235 3.88 12.71 10.34
N ALA A 236 3.13 13.74 10.75
CA ALA A 236 3.72 14.94 11.39
C ALA A 236 4.31 14.58 12.76
N ARG A 237 3.59 13.83 13.59
CA ARG A 237 4.07 13.33 14.89
C ARG A 237 5.35 12.52 14.76
N GLU A 238 5.42 11.64 13.78
CA GLU A 238 6.60 10.82 13.51
C GLU A 238 7.81 11.65 13.09
N ARG A 239 7.60 12.67 12.24
CA ARG A 239 8.64 13.63 11.89
C ARG A 239 9.18 14.38 13.10
N ASP A 240 8.31 14.84 13.99
CA ASP A 240 8.71 15.56 15.21
C ASP A 240 9.54 14.67 16.14
N VAL A 241 9.09 13.42 16.32
CA VAL A 241 9.83 12.43 17.13
C VAL A 241 11.16 12.04 16.46
N ALA A 242 11.20 11.91 15.13
CA ALA A 242 12.43 11.66 14.39
C ALA A 242 13.42 12.82 14.52
N ILE A 243 12.94 14.07 14.44
CA ILE A 243 13.78 15.28 14.69
C ILE A 243 14.34 15.24 16.12
N PHE A 244 13.49 14.92 17.11
CA PHE A 244 13.94 14.78 18.50
C PHE A 244 15.02 13.71 18.61
N LEU A 245 14.81 12.51 18.06
CA LEU A 245 15.79 11.42 18.10
C LEU A 245 17.12 11.81 17.46
N ARG A 246 17.09 12.43 16.28
CA ARG A 246 18.30 12.94 15.60
C ARG A 246 19.04 13.99 16.44
N SER A 247 18.32 14.89 17.10
CA SER A 247 18.91 15.92 17.95
C SER A 247 19.59 15.35 19.20
N ARG A 248 19.24 14.13 19.61
CA ARG A 248 19.79 13.42 20.78
C ARG A 248 20.84 12.38 20.43
N ALA A 249 20.98 12.05 19.17
CA ALA A 249 21.98 11.11 18.70
C ALA A 249 23.40 11.69 18.87
N ASP A 250 24.33 10.85 19.30
CA ASP A 250 25.73 11.21 19.34
C ASP A 250 26.37 11.27 17.93
N ARG A 251 27.66 11.65 17.85
CA ARG A 251 28.38 11.79 16.58
C ARG A 251 28.43 10.49 15.75
N GLN A 252 28.11 9.35 16.34
CA GLN A 252 28.08 8.04 15.69
C GLN A 252 26.62 7.60 15.39
N GLY A 253 25.66 8.50 15.51
CA GLY A 253 24.24 8.20 15.27
C GLY A 253 23.62 7.31 16.35
N ARG A 254 24.17 7.29 17.58
CA ARG A 254 23.65 6.42 18.64
C ARG A 254 22.77 7.20 19.62
N VAL A 255 21.61 6.65 19.93
CA VAL A 255 20.62 7.21 20.87
C VAL A 255 20.70 6.47 22.20
N ALA A 256 20.76 7.22 23.30
CA ALA A 256 20.74 6.63 24.64
C ALA A 256 19.34 6.15 25.02
N ARG A 257 19.24 5.14 25.89
CA ARG A 257 17.97 4.58 26.38
C ARG A 257 17.02 5.65 26.90
N GLY A 258 17.49 6.52 27.78
CA GLY A 258 16.66 7.59 28.35
C GLY A 258 16.14 8.58 27.31
N ASP A 259 16.84 8.79 26.18
CA ASP A 259 16.37 9.61 25.06
C ASP A 259 15.30 8.88 24.26
N ALA A 260 15.46 7.58 24.02
CA ALA A 260 14.45 6.75 23.36
C ALA A 260 13.15 6.65 24.20
N GLU A 261 13.27 6.52 25.52
CA GLU A 261 12.11 6.52 26.44
C GLU A 261 11.42 7.90 26.44
N ARG A 262 12.17 9.02 26.39
CA ARG A 262 11.59 10.36 26.23
C ARG A 262 10.89 10.53 24.87
N ALA A 263 11.48 10.02 23.81
CA ALA A 263 10.84 10.01 22.48
C ALA A 263 9.51 9.23 22.49
N ALA A 264 9.44 8.10 23.19
CA ALA A 264 8.20 7.35 23.36
C ALA A 264 7.17 8.12 24.19
N GLY A 265 7.59 8.84 25.21
CA GLY A 265 6.74 9.76 25.97
C GLY A 265 6.19 10.89 25.09
N LEU A 266 7.04 11.51 24.27
CA LEU A 266 6.66 12.55 23.32
C LEU A 266 5.66 11.99 22.29
N TYR A 267 5.92 10.84 21.71
CA TYR A 267 5.03 10.20 20.74
C TYR A 267 3.65 9.93 21.33
N ARG A 268 3.58 9.47 22.59
CA ARG A 268 2.31 9.28 23.32
C ARG A 268 1.58 10.60 23.55
N ALA A 269 2.30 11.63 24.00
CA ALA A 269 1.72 12.95 24.23
C ALA A 269 1.08 13.53 22.96
N LEU A 270 1.74 13.34 21.82
CA LEU A 270 1.24 13.78 20.50
C LEU A 270 0.11 12.90 19.95
N THR A 271 0.00 11.64 20.37
CA THR A 271 -1.03 10.69 19.87
C THR A 271 -2.29 10.69 20.72
N GLY A 272 -2.16 11.02 22.00
CA GLY A 272 -3.28 11.01 22.95
C GLY A 272 -3.36 9.74 23.81
N PRO A 273 -4.38 9.64 24.69
CA PRO A 273 -4.44 8.64 25.76
C PRO A 273 -4.63 7.18 25.29
N GLY A 274 -5.04 6.96 24.05
CA GLY A 274 -5.28 5.61 23.50
C GLY A 274 -4.02 4.79 23.22
N LEU A 275 -2.84 5.41 23.14
CA LEU A 275 -1.60 4.70 22.80
C LEU A 275 -0.88 4.21 24.07
N GLY A 276 -0.74 2.88 24.20
CA GLY A 276 0.01 2.26 25.28
C GLY A 276 1.51 2.57 25.23
N ALA A 277 2.18 2.59 26.39
CA ALA A 277 3.61 2.89 26.48
C ALA A 277 4.47 1.93 25.65
N ARG A 278 4.08 0.67 25.58
CA ARG A 278 4.78 -0.37 24.82
C ARG A 278 4.70 -0.13 23.30
N ALA A 279 3.50 0.15 22.78
CA ALA A 279 3.29 0.46 21.37
C ALA A 279 4.06 1.72 20.94
N ALA A 280 4.12 2.75 21.79
CA ALA A 280 4.94 3.93 21.55
C ALA A 280 6.43 3.60 21.52
N GLY A 281 6.90 2.72 22.42
CA GLY A 281 8.28 2.24 22.41
C GLY A 281 8.65 1.50 21.12
N GLN A 282 7.80 0.61 20.67
CA GLN A 282 7.98 -0.11 19.40
C GLN A 282 8.06 0.86 18.21
N ARG A 283 7.19 1.87 18.19
CA ARG A 283 7.21 2.87 17.12
C ARG A 283 8.49 3.70 17.13
N VAL A 284 8.98 4.08 18.31
CA VAL A 284 10.27 4.78 18.43
C VAL A 284 11.44 3.93 17.93
N VAL A 285 11.46 2.63 18.24
CA VAL A 285 12.48 1.72 17.69
C VAL A 285 12.40 1.67 16.17
N ALA A 286 11.22 1.52 15.58
CA ALA A 286 11.04 1.56 14.13
C ALA A 286 11.47 2.89 13.50
N LEU A 287 11.21 4.02 14.17
CA LEU A 287 11.70 5.33 13.73
C LEU A 287 13.22 5.44 13.83
N MET A 288 13.84 4.91 14.87
CA MET A 288 15.31 4.86 14.95
C MET A 288 15.92 4.09 13.79
N GLU A 289 15.35 2.93 13.44
CA GLU A 289 15.79 2.11 12.31
C GLU A 289 15.62 2.85 10.98
N ALA A 290 14.44 3.45 10.75
CA ALA A 290 14.16 4.23 9.55
C ALA A 290 15.10 5.45 9.37
N GLU A 291 15.54 6.05 10.46
CA GLU A 291 16.47 7.20 10.47
C GLU A 291 17.94 6.77 10.50
N GLY A 292 18.25 5.48 10.41
CA GLY A 292 19.62 4.96 10.48
C GLY A 292 20.29 5.18 11.85
N LEU A 293 19.51 5.36 12.91
CA LEU A 293 19.99 5.54 14.27
C LEU A 293 20.15 4.20 14.98
N SER A 294 21.19 4.07 15.78
CA SER A 294 21.48 2.84 16.52
C SER A 294 21.36 3.05 18.04
N PRO A 295 21.11 1.99 18.82
CA PRO A 295 21.05 2.09 20.27
C PRO A 295 22.45 2.28 20.86
N LYS A 296 22.60 3.23 21.80
CA LYS A 296 23.82 3.39 22.57
C LYS A 296 23.93 2.29 23.63
N PRO A 297 25.05 1.55 23.70
CA PRO A 297 25.25 0.54 24.73
C PRO A 297 25.30 1.13 26.14
N GLU A 298 24.69 0.44 27.11
CA GLU A 298 24.63 0.86 28.52
C GLU A 298 25.13 -0.22 29.48
N GLY A 299 25.46 0.22 30.71
CA GLY A 299 25.92 -0.63 31.80
C GLY A 299 27.34 -1.15 31.63
N LEU A 300 27.83 -1.87 32.65
CA LEU A 300 29.20 -2.45 32.71
C LEU A 300 29.47 -3.39 31.53
N LEU A 301 28.45 -4.12 31.05
CA LEU A 301 28.55 -5.06 29.93
C LEU A 301 28.34 -4.39 28.56
N ARG A 302 28.20 -3.07 28.51
CA ARG A 302 27.96 -2.29 27.27
C ARG A 302 26.84 -2.92 26.38
N SER A 303 25.71 -3.29 27.00
CA SER A 303 24.61 -3.99 26.33
C SER A 303 23.61 -3.04 25.69
N THR A 304 23.03 -3.46 24.55
CA THR A 304 21.88 -2.81 23.87
C THR A 304 20.58 -3.57 24.11
N ALA A 305 20.53 -4.43 25.15
CA ALA A 305 19.35 -5.26 25.43
C ALA A 305 18.06 -4.47 25.63
N TRP A 306 18.16 -3.23 26.14
CA TRP A 306 17.03 -2.32 26.31
C TRP A 306 16.29 -2.03 24.99
N HIS A 307 17.01 -1.90 23.88
CA HIS A 307 16.43 -1.65 22.56
C HIS A 307 15.57 -2.85 22.11
N ARG A 308 16.12 -4.06 22.23
CA ARG A 308 15.36 -5.28 21.93
C ARG A 308 14.15 -5.47 22.84
N GLN A 309 14.26 -5.03 24.10
CA GLN A 309 13.16 -5.10 25.05
C GLN A 309 12.04 -4.12 24.67
N MET A 310 12.40 -2.92 24.19
CA MET A 310 11.48 -1.89 23.73
C MET A 310 10.78 -2.31 22.43
N ALA A 311 11.44 -3.09 21.56
CA ALA A 311 10.92 -3.59 20.29
C ALA A 311 9.97 -4.79 20.43
N LYS A 312 9.95 -5.50 21.59
CA LYS A 312 9.14 -6.73 21.75
C LYS A 312 7.65 -6.44 21.57
N PRO A 313 6.94 -7.28 20.77
CA PRO A 313 5.49 -7.23 20.65
C PRO A 313 4.78 -7.46 22.00
N ALA A 314 3.54 -6.99 22.07
CA ALA A 314 2.71 -7.09 23.27
C ALA A 314 2.34 -8.52 23.59
#